data_50c06e21b2617a3294a513b610d64c7f
#
_entry.id   50c06e21b2617a3294a513b610d64c7f
#
_cell.length_a   1.000
_cell.length_b   1.000
_cell.length_c   1.000
_cell.angle_alpha   90.00
_cell.angle_beta   90.00
_cell.angle_gamma   90.00
#
_symmetry.space_group_name_H-M   'P 1'
#
loop_
_entity.id
_entity.type
_entity.pdbx_description
1 polymer ?
#
loop_
_entity_poly.entity_id
_entity_poly.type
_entity_poly.pdbx_seq_one_letter_code
_entity_poly.pdbx_strand_id
1 'polypeptide(L)'
;MYKLVAIDLDGTLLDSYGQISENNKNAVKDAVNKGTKVVIASGRGVMSVKNFANEIGANEYAVCGNGAVVYDFKQESIIYDKFLSQKKVLQLIKICEENSI
;
A
#
# COMPACT_ATOMS: atom_id res chain seq x y z
N MET A 1 16.25 6.60 16.83
CA MET A 1 15.91 5.68 15.71
C MET A 1 14.40 5.67 15.50
N TYR A 2 13.95 5.69 14.26
CA TYR A 2 12.53 5.60 13.96
C TYR A 2 11.99 4.20 14.23
N LYS A 3 10.83 4.10 14.85
CA LYS A 3 10.18 2.81 15.16
C LYS A 3 9.36 2.28 13.99
N LEU A 4 8.85 3.18 13.16
CA LEU A 4 8.05 2.85 11.98
C LEU A 4 8.40 3.79 10.82
N VAL A 5 8.48 3.21 9.63
CA VAL A 5 8.62 3.93 8.36
C VAL A 5 7.47 3.51 7.46
N ALA A 6 6.70 4.48 6.98
CA ALA A 6 5.71 4.28 5.93
C ALA A 6 6.32 4.74 4.61
N ILE A 7 6.29 3.90 3.59
CA ILE A 7 6.93 4.17 2.30
C ILE A 7 5.94 3.97 1.15
N ASP A 8 5.90 4.94 0.24
CA ASP A 8 5.11 4.85 -0.99
C ASP A 8 5.84 4.00 -2.04
N LEU A 9 5.08 3.42 -2.95
CA LEU A 9 5.60 2.62 -4.07
C LEU A 9 5.90 3.48 -5.29
N ASP A 10 4.87 3.91 -5.99
CA ASP A 10 4.99 4.59 -7.27
C ASP A 10 5.65 5.97 -7.11
N GLY A 11 6.76 6.17 -7.83
CA GLY A 11 7.52 7.42 -7.75
C GLY A 11 8.39 7.56 -6.50
N THR A 12 8.44 6.57 -5.62
CA THR A 12 9.24 6.60 -4.38
C THR A 12 10.13 5.35 -4.28
N LEU A 13 9.57 4.20 -3.91
CA LEU A 13 10.34 2.97 -3.78
C LEU A 13 10.59 2.29 -5.13
N LEU A 14 9.64 2.40 -6.06
CA LEU A 14 9.75 1.83 -7.40
C LEU A 14 10.56 2.75 -8.31
N ASP A 15 11.40 2.12 -9.15
CA ASP A 15 12.12 2.79 -10.24
C ASP A 15 11.19 3.07 -11.44
N SER A 16 11.75 3.63 -12.53
CA SER A 16 11.00 3.95 -13.75
C SER A 16 10.47 2.72 -14.49
N TYR A 17 10.95 1.53 -14.15
CA TYR A 17 10.49 0.25 -14.70
C TYR A 17 9.50 -0.46 -13.79
N GLY A 18 9.08 0.16 -12.69
CA GLY A 18 8.16 -0.43 -11.72
C GLY A 18 8.79 -1.52 -10.85
N GLN A 19 10.09 -1.45 -10.65
CA GLN A 19 10.84 -2.43 -9.87
C GLN A 19 11.50 -1.78 -8.66
N ILE A 20 11.76 -2.59 -7.61
CA ILE A 20 12.52 -2.16 -6.44
C ILE A 20 13.99 -2.49 -6.68
N SER A 21 14.88 -1.50 -6.58
CA SER A 21 16.32 -1.73 -6.73
C SER A 21 16.86 -2.62 -5.62
N GLU A 22 17.94 -3.35 -5.89
CA GLU A 22 18.61 -4.18 -4.87
C GLU A 22 19.09 -3.35 -3.68
N ASN A 23 19.58 -2.13 -3.92
CA ASN A 23 19.99 -1.23 -2.84
C ASN A 23 18.82 -0.88 -1.92
N ASN A 24 17.65 -0.57 -2.48
CA ASN A 24 16.45 -0.27 -1.71
C ASN A 24 15.95 -1.51 -0.95
N LYS A 25 15.94 -2.68 -1.59
CA LYS A 25 15.57 -3.93 -0.91
C LYS A 25 16.46 -4.19 0.30
N ASN A 26 17.77 -4.05 0.14
CA ASN A 26 18.73 -4.27 1.21
C ASN A 26 18.56 -3.26 2.34
N ALA A 27 18.36 -1.98 2.02
CA ALA A 27 18.14 -0.94 3.01
C ALA A 27 16.88 -1.20 3.85
N VAL A 28 15.79 -1.63 3.21
CA VAL A 28 14.55 -1.98 3.93
C VAL A 28 14.75 -3.21 4.82
N LYS A 29 15.41 -4.25 4.30
CA LYS A 29 15.72 -5.45 5.08
C LYS A 29 16.58 -5.13 6.30
N ASP A 30 17.59 -4.27 6.14
CA ASP A 30 18.43 -3.84 7.25
C ASP A 30 17.62 -3.10 8.32
N ALA A 31 16.73 -2.20 7.91
CA ALA A 31 15.85 -1.48 8.83
C ALA A 31 14.94 -2.45 9.61
N VAL A 32 14.33 -3.41 8.92
CA VAL A 32 13.47 -4.43 9.54
C VAL A 32 14.28 -5.29 10.52
N ASN A 33 15.48 -5.72 10.15
CA ASN A 33 16.35 -6.52 10.99
C ASN A 33 16.80 -5.77 12.27
N LYS A 34 16.86 -4.45 12.21
CA LYS A 34 17.16 -3.59 13.37
C LYS A 34 15.92 -3.27 14.23
N GLY A 35 14.77 -3.83 13.89
CA GLY A 35 13.53 -3.69 14.66
C GLY A 35 12.63 -2.52 14.21
N THR A 36 12.96 -1.82 13.13
CA THR A 36 12.07 -0.80 12.56
C THR A 36 10.92 -1.49 11.83
N LYS A 37 9.69 -1.10 12.12
CA LYS A 37 8.53 -1.53 11.32
C LYS A 37 8.54 -0.78 10.00
N VAL A 38 8.43 -1.49 8.90
CA VAL A 38 8.27 -0.89 7.58
C VAL A 38 6.92 -1.28 7.02
N VAL A 39 6.13 -0.30 6.61
CA VAL A 39 4.82 -0.51 5.99
C VAL A 39 4.77 0.20 4.64
N ILE A 40 4.16 -0.42 3.65
CA ILE A 40 3.86 0.23 2.38
C ILE A 40 2.59 1.05 2.55
N ALA A 41 2.61 2.30 2.08
CA ALA A 41 1.45 3.19 2.02
C ALA A 41 1.25 3.62 0.57
N SER A 42 0.21 3.13 -0.09
CA SER A 42 0.02 3.26 -1.53
C SER A 42 -1.44 3.48 -1.92
N GLY A 43 -1.64 4.10 -3.10
CA GLY A 43 -2.95 4.14 -3.75
C GLY A 43 -3.38 2.81 -4.35
N ARG A 44 -2.46 1.85 -4.47
CA ARG A 44 -2.75 0.52 -5.02
C ARG A 44 -3.63 -0.29 -4.08
N GLY A 45 -4.33 -1.28 -4.64
CA GLY A 45 -5.09 -2.26 -3.87
C GLY A 45 -4.20 -3.30 -3.21
N VAL A 46 -4.76 -4.03 -2.24
CA VAL A 46 -4.07 -5.02 -1.40
C VAL A 46 -3.28 -6.05 -2.22
N MET A 47 -3.90 -6.61 -3.27
CA MET A 47 -3.27 -7.67 -4.07
C MET A 47 -2.01 -7.19 -4.79
N SER A 48 -2.01 -5.95 -5.28
CA SER A 48 -0.84 -5.35 -5.92
C SER A 48 0.28 -5.05 -4.91
N VAL A 49 -0.07 -4.56 -3.74
CA VAL A 49 0.89 -4.22 -2.67
C VAL A 49 1.54 -5.46 -2.08
N LYS A 50 0.81 -6.56 -1.96
CA LYS A 50 1.27 -7.81 -1.31
C LYS A 50 2.59 -8.33 -1.90
N ASN A 51 2.72 -8.32 -3.21
CA ASN A 51 3.92 -8.84 -3.88
C ASN A 51 5.16 -8.01 -3.53
N PHE A 52 5.04 -6.68 -3.56
CA PHE A 52 6.12 -5.78 -3.18
C PHE A 52 6.46 -5.90 -1.69
N ALA A 53 5.45 -6.00 -0.83
CA ALA A 53 5.64 -6.17 0.62
C ALA A 53 6.45 -7.44 0.92
N ASN A 54 6.13 -8.55 0.26
CA ASN A 54 6.87 -9.81 0.38
C ASN A 54 8.31 -9.68 -0.12
N GLU A 55 8.50 -8.98 -1.23
CA GLU A 55 9.80 -8.81 -1.87
C GLU A 55 10.81 -8.08 -0.97
N ILE A 56 10.34 -7.12 -0.17
CA ILE A 56 11.20 -6.34 0.72
C ILE A 56 11.15 -6.79 2.19
N GLY A 57 10.36 -7.80 2.51
CA GLY A 57 10.20 -8.28 3.88
C GLY A 57 9.36 -7.37 4.78
N ALA A 58 8.60 -6.44 4.21
CA ALA A 58 7.68 -5.54 4.92
C ALA A 58 6.25 -6.10 4.83
N ASN A 59 6.06 -7.34 5.23
CA ASN A 59 4.85 -8.13 4.99
C ASN A 59 4.00 -8.31 6.25
N GLU A 60 4.01 -7.34 7.14
CA GLU A 60 3.15 -7.36 8.35
C GLU A 60 1.84 -6.60 8.07
N TYR A 61 1.95 -5.32 7.73
CA TYR A 61 0.81 -4.45 7.45
C TYR A 61 1.05 -3.60 6.20
N ALA A 62 -0.03 -3.16 5.57
CA ALA A 62 0.03 -2.15 4.52
C ALA A 62 -1.17 -1.21 4.60
N VAL A 63 -0.94 0.03 4.17
CA VAL A 63 -1.99 1.03 3.95
C VAL A 63 -2.23 1.08 2.44
N CYS A 64 -3.44 0.76 2.02
CA CYS A 64 -3.84 0.62 0.62
C CYS A 64 -4.99 1.56 0.26
N GLY A 65 -5.22 1.73 -1.03
CA GLY A 65 -6.32 2.55 -1.53
C GLY A 65 -6.28 3.99 -1.03
N ASN A 66 -5.09 4.62 -0.99
CA ASN A 66 -4.89 5.98 -0.48
C ASN A 66 -5.39 6.18 0.96
N GLY A 67 -5.23 5.18 1.81
CA GLY A 67 -5.65 5.23 3.21
C GLY A 67 -7.05 4.70 3.50
N ALA A 68 -7.76 4.23 2.49
CA ALA A 68 -9.09 3.65 2.68
C ALA A 68 -9.06 2.27 3.36
N VAL A 69 -7.93 1.57 3.29
CA VAL A 69 -7.76 0.21 3.82
C VAL A 69 -6.44 0.09 4.55
N VAL A 70 -6.46 -0.51 5.73
CA VAL A 70 -5.26 -1.07 6.38
C VAL A 70 -5.43 -2.58 6.41
N TYR A 71 -4.45 -3.29 5.87
CA TYR A 71 -4.48 -4.74 5.72
C TYR A 71 -3.41 -5.41 6.57
N ASP A 72 -3.78 -6.49 7.25
CA ASP A 72 -2.89 -7.37 8.00
C ASP A 72 -2.59 -8.61 7.15
N PHE A 73 -1.34 -8.74 6.70
CA PHE A 73 -0.90 -9.85 5.86
C PHE A 73 -0.78 -11.18 6.62
N LYS A 74 -0.53 -11.12 7.92
CA LYS A 74 -0.41 -12.35 8.74
C LYS A 74 -1.77 -12.99 8.97
N GLN A 75 -2.77 -12.17 9.28
CA GLN A 75 -4.14 -12.64 9.50
C GLN A 75 -5.00 -12.66 8.23
N GLU A 76 -4.45 -12.15 7.13
CA GLU A 76 -5.12 -12.05 5.85
C GLU A 76 -6.49 -11.37 5.96
N SER A 77 -6.51 -10.23 6.66
CA SER A 77 -7.74 -9.50 6.96
C SER A 77 -7.57 -8.00 6.88
N ILE A 78 -8.65 -7.31 6.56
CA ILE A 78 -8.76 -5.86 6.66
C ILE A 78 -8.97 -5.52 8.14
N ILE A 79 -8.08 -4.72 8.72
CA ILE A 79 -8.19 -4.27 10.11
C ILE A 79 -8.74 -2.85 10.25
N TYR A 80 -8.80 -2.10 9.16
CA TYR A 80 -9.43 -0.79 9.08
C TYR A 80 -9.90 -0.58 7.65
N ASP A 81 -11.10 -0.07 7.48
CA ASP A 81 -11.62 0.39 6.19
C ASP A 81 -12.44 1.67 6.35
N LYS A 82 -12.47 2.44 5.26
CA LYS A 82 -13.37 3.59 5.12
C LYS A 82 -13.79 3.71 3.65
N PHE A 83 -14.73 2.89 3.27
CA PHE A 83 -15.26 2.87 1.92
C PHE A 83 -16.40 3.89 1.75
N LEU A 84 -16.61 4.29 0.50
CA LEU A 84 -17.80 5.05 0.14
C LEU A 84 -19.04 4.17 0.30
N SER A 85 -20.16 4.77 0.75
CA SER A 85 -21.44 4.07 0.78
C SER A 85 -21.88 3.71 -0.65
N GLN A 86 -22.64 2.63 -0.78
CA GLN A 86 -23.22 2.24 -2.08
C GLN A 86 -23.98 3.37 -2.76
N LYS A 87 -24.74 4.14 -1.99
CA LYS A 87 -25.48 5.32 -2.47
C LYS A 87 -24.54 6.34 -3.12
N LYS A 88 -23.41 6.67 -2.48
CA LYS A 88 -22.43 7.62 -3.01
C LYS A 88 -21.74 7.08 -4.26
N VAL A 89 -21.42 5.80 -4.29
CA VAL A 89 -20.84 5.16 -5.48
C VAL A 89 -21.78 5.26 -6.68
N LEU A 90 -23.06 4.96 -6.47
CA LEU A 90 -24.08 5.06 -7.54
C LEU A 90 -24.26 6.50 -8.02
N GLN A 91 -24.23 7.49 -7.12
CA GLN A 91 -24.28 8.91 -7.49
C GLN A 91 -23.07 9.31 -8.34
N LEU A 92 -21.86 8.87 -7.97
CA LEU A 92 -20.65 9.13 -8.76
C LEU A 92 -20.70 8.51 -10.14
N ILE A 93 -21.14 7.27 -10.26
CA ILE A 93 -21.32 6.58 -11.54
C ILE A 93 -22.27 7.39 -12.43
N LYS A 94 -23.41 7.82 -11.90
CA LYS A 94 -24.38 8.64 -12.64
C LYS A 94 -23.77 9.95 -13.14
N ILE A 95 -23.01 10.65 -12.31
CA ILE A 95 -22.31 11.88 -12.70
C ILE A 95 -21.32 11.61 -13.84
N CYS A 96 -20.57 10.53 -13.74
CA CYS A 96 -19.62 10.13 -14.79
C CYS A 96 -20.35 9.83 -16.11
N GLU A 97 -21.42 9.07 -16.09
CA GLU A 97 -22.23 8.76 -17.29
C GLU A 97 -22.81 10.01 -17.94
N GLU A 98 -23.38 10.93 -17.14
CA GLU A 98 -23.97 12.18 -17.62
C GLU A 98 -22.94 13.14 -18.23
N ASN A 99 -21.66 13.02 -17.85
CA ASN A 99 -20.56 13.88 -18.31
C ASN A 99 -19.56 13.16 -19.21
N SER A 100 -19.87 11.98 -19.69
CA SER A 100 -19.03 11.16 -20.59
C SER A 100 -17.61 10.92 -20.02
N ILE A 101 -17.55 10.68 -18.74
CA ILE A 101 -16.29 10.37 -18.04
C ILE A 101 -16.12 8.85 -17.92
#